data_22bf250522f2c1628d62091476c7e269
#
_entry.id   22bf250522f2c1628d62091476c7e269
#
_cell.length_a   1.000
_cell.length_b   1.000
_cell.length_c   1.000
_cell.angle_alpha   90.00
_cell.angle_beta   90.00
_cell.angle_gamma   90.00
#
_symmetry.space_group_name_H-M   'P 1'
#
loop_
_entity.id
_entity.type
_entity.pdbx_description
1 polymer ?
#
loop_
_entity_poly.entity_id
_entity_poly.type
_entity_poly.pdbx_seq_one_letter_code
_entity_poly.pdbx_strand_id
1 'polypeptide(L)'
;MEYFLELFLGGLTRGSIYALIALGYTMVYGIIELINFAHGEIYMIGAFTGLIAATILTVSGFDQVSIIILTTLLAVIYSSAYGFTVEKIAYKPLRHAPRLSPLISAIGMSIFLQNYVLLAQTSDFLPFPALIPEFEFWEPYSHILNASELVILLTTTIMMVVLTLIIKFTRIGKAMRATAQDRAMAMLVGVNVNRVISMTFVIGSALAAVGGVLIASHIGQINFYIGFIAGIKAFTAAVLGGVGSIPGAVLGSMVLGLTESFATGYVSSDYEDVFAFALLVIILIFRPAGLLGRSTTQKV
;
A
#
# COMPACT_ATOMS: atom_id res chain seq x y z
N MET A 1 1.50 15.91 27.75
CA MET A 1 2.58 15.07 27.18
C MET A 1 2.00 13.79 26.58
N GLU A 2 1.11 13.11 27.30
CA GLU A 2 0.45 11.88 26.84
C GLU A 2 -0.32 12.05 25.53
N TYR A 3 -1.20 13.04 25.41
CA TYR A 3 -1.95 13.33 24.19
C TYR A 3 -1.06 13.57 22.94
N PHE A 4 0.09 14.24 23.11
CA PHE A 4 1.05 14.40 22.02
C PHE A 4 1.66 13.06 21.61
N LEU A 5 2.01 12.20 22.56
CA LEU A 5 2.56 10.87 22.29
C LEU A 5 1.53 9.97 21.58
N GLU A 6 0.28 10.02 22.01
CA GLU A 6 -0.82 9.30 21.38
C GLU A 6 -0.99 9.73 19.90
N LEU A 7 -1.05 11.04 19.62
CA LEU A 7 -1.12 11.55 18.25
C LEU A 7 0.12 11.19 17.43
N PHE A 8 1.31 11.23 18.03
CA PHE A 8 2.55 10.87 17.35
C PHE A 8 2.57 9.39 16.97
N LEU A 9 2.23 8.50 17.90
CA LEU A 9 2.20 7.05 17.66
C LEU A 9 1.06 6.67 16.70
N GLY A 10 -0.12 7.22 16.86
CA GLY A 10 -1.23 7.06 15.93
C GLY A 10 -0.88 7.54 14.51
N GLY A 11 -0.14 8.65 14.40
CA GLY A 11 0.37 9.15 13.13
C GLY A 11 1.39 8.22 12.48
N LEU A 12 2.30 7.64 13.26
CA LEU A 12 3.24 6.62 12.79
C LEU A 12 2.51 5.35 12.33
N THR A 13 1.46 4.94 13.04
CA THR A 13 0.64 3.78 12.67
C THR A 13 -0.07 4.01 11.33
N ARG A 14 -0.75 5.15 11.16
CA ARG A 14 -1.37 5.55 9.88
C ARG A 14 -0.32 5.60 8.76
N GLY A 15 0.81 6.26 9.01
CA GLY A 15 1.93 6.35 8.08
C GLY A 15 2.48 4.98 7.69
N SER A 16 2.53 4.02 8.61
CA SER A 16 2.96 2.65 8.36
C SER A 16 2.03 1.91 7.39
N ILE A 17 0.72 2.10 7.52
CA ILE A 17 -0.26 1.52 6.61
C ILE A 17 -0.10 2.12 5.20
N TYR A 18 -0.02 3.45 5.11
CA TYR A 18 0.26 4.11 3.83
C TYR A 18 1.58 3.66 3.22
N ALA A 19 2.59 3.36 4.04
CA ALA A 19 3.88 2.88 3.56
C ALA A 19 3.77 1.52 2.86
N LEU A 20 2.97 0.57 3.36
CA LEU A 20 2.76 -0.73 2.71
C LEU A 20 2.17 -0.57 1.31
N ILE A 21 1.20 0.31 1.14
CA ILE A 21 0.59 0.59 -0.17
C ILE A 21 1.56 1.40 -1.05
N ALA A 22 2.20 2.43 -0.49
CA ALA A 22 3.15 3.30 -1.20
C ALA A 22 4.39 2.55 -1.70
N LEU A 23 4.84 1.52 -0.98
CA LEU A 23 5.91 0.62 -1.43
C LEU A 23 5.51 -0.10 -2.72
N GLY A 24 4.26 -0.58 -2.82
CA GLY A 24 3.74 -1.18 -4.04
C GLY A 24 3.69 -0.19 -5.21
N TYR A 25 3.18 1.03 -4.99
CA TYR A 25 3.21 2.11 -5.98
C TYR A 25 4.63 2.42 -6.47
N THR A 26 5.54 2.61 -5.52
CA THR A 26 6.93 2.98 -5.81
C THR A 26 7.66 1.89 -6.59
N MET A 27 7.40 0.61 -6.30
CA MET A 27 7.98 -0.50 -7.05
C MET A 27 7.48 -0.54 -8.49
N VAL A 28 6.17 -0.45 -8.68
CA VAL A 28 5.57 -0.50 -10.02
C VAL A 28 6.04 0.70 -10.85
N TYR A 29 5.94 1.91 -10.29
CA TYR A 29 6.39 3.11 -10.97
C TYR A 29 7.89 3.09 -11.29
N GLY A 30 8.73 2.64 -10.37
CA GLY A 30 10.18 2.59 -10.57
C GLY A 30 10.61 1.68 -11.74
N ILE A 31 9.74 0.78 -12.21
CA ILE A 31 10.04 -0.15 -13.30
C ILE A 31 9.32 0.23 -14.60
N ILE A 32 8.04 0.61 -14.51
CA ILE A 32 7.24 0.88 -15.72
C ILE A 32 6.98 2.37 -15.96
N GLU A 33 7.37 3.24 -15.03
CA GLU A 33 7.15 4.70 -15.08
C GLU A 33 5.67 5.09 -15.29
N LEU A 34 4.75 4.22 -14.88
CA LEU A 34 3.31 4.41 -14.96
C LEU A 34 2.71 4.22 -13.57
N ILE A 35 1.73 5.09 -13.25
CA ILE A 35 1.02 5.03 -11.98
C ILE A 35 -0.09 3.99 -12.10
N ASN A 36 -0.18 3.09 -11.11
CA ASN A 36 -1.23 2.08 -11.05
C ASN A 36 -2.36 2.52 -10.12
N PHE A 37 -3.32 3.30 -10.62
CA PHE A 37 -4.46 3.74 -9.79
C PHE A 37 -5.35 2.60 -9.28
N ALA A 38 -5.32 1.43 -9.92
CA ALA A 38 -6.03 0.25 -9.41
C ALA A 38 -5.36 -0.41 -8.18
N HIS A 39 -4.19 0.09 -7.75
CA HIS A 39 -3.45 -0.52 -6.64
C HIS A 39 -4.17 -0.38 -5.29
N GLY A 40 -4.85 0.75 -5.06
CA GLY A 40 -5.69 0.93 -3.88
C GLY A 40 -6.86 -0.07 -3.83
N GLU A 41 -7.45 -0.39 -4.98
CA GLU A 41 -8.53 -1.36 -5.05
C GLU A 41 -8.05 -2.80 -4.76
N ILE A 42 -6.78 -3.10 -5.08
CA ILE A 42 -6.18 -4.38 -4.71
C ILE A 42 -6.03 -4.50 -3.17
N TYR A 43 -5.70 -3.41 -2.51
CA TYR A 43 -5.71 -3.32 -1.05
C TYR A 43 -7.12 -3.56 -0.48
N MET A 44 -8.15 -2.94 -1.05
CA MET A 44 -9.56 -3.19 -0.69
C MET A 44 -9.93 -4.67 -0.87
N ILE A 45 -9.57 -5.28 -2.00
CA ILE A 45 -9.79 -6.72 -2.25
C ILE A 45 -9.10 -7.57 -1.19
N GLY A 46 -7.90 -7.18 -0.76
CA GLY A 46 -7.20 -7.81 0.35
C GLY A 46 -8.00 -7.77 1.66
N ALA A 47 -8.56 -6.61 2.00
CA ALA A 47 -9.40 -6.42 3.18
C ALA A 47 -10.67 -7.27 3.12
N PHE A 48 -11.40 -7.27 1.99
CA PHE A 48 -12.61 -8.08 1.82
C PHE A 48 -12.33 -9.58 1.82
N THR A 49 -11.25 -10.02 1.16
CA THR A 49 -10.80 -11.42 1.23
C THR A 49 -10.44 -11.79 2.66
N GLY A 50 -9.79 -10.87 3.38
CA GLY A 50 -9.49 -11.03 4.80
C GLY A 50 -10.74 -11.18 5.64
N LEU A 51 -11.78 -10.37 5.42
CA LEU A 51 -13.07 -10.48 6.12
C LEU A 51 -13.69 -11.86 5.93
N ILE A 52 -13.80 -12.32 4.68
CA ILE A 52 -14.39 -13.62 4.35
C ILE A 52 -13.58 -14.75 4.99
N ALA A 53 -12.26 -14.73 4.84
CA ALA A 53 -11.37 -15.75 5.40
C ALA A 53 -11.44 -15.77 6.94
N ALA A 54 -11.36 -14.62 7.60
CA ALA A 54 -11.43 -14.50 9.05
C ALA A 54 -12.76 -15.03 9.59
N THR A 55 -13.89 -14.69 8.95
CA THR A 55 -15.21 -15.15 9.35
C THR A 55 -15.32 -16.67 9.24
N ILE A 56 -14.89 -17.26 8.12
CA ILE A 56 -14.94 -18.72 7.92
C ILE A 56 -14.05 -19.44 8.94
N LEU A 57 -12.83 -18.96 9.17
CA LEU A 57 -11.87 -19.59 10.09
C LEU A 57 -12.34 -19.48 11.54
N THR A 58 -12.96 -18.36 11.94
CA THR A 58 -13.53 -18.18 13.28
C THR A 58 -14.68 -19.15 13.52
N VAL A 59 -15.61 -19.28 12.56
CA VAL A 59 -16.71 -20.24 12.64
C VAL A 59 -16.21 -21.68 12.65
N SER A 60 -15.09 -21.95 11.98
CA SER A 60 -14.46 -23.29 11.96
C SER A 60 -13.69 -23.63 13.24
N GLY A 61 -13.61 -22.72 14.21
CA GLY A 61 -13.01 -22.98 15.52
C GLY A 61 -11.46 -22.96 15.54
N PHE A 62 -10.82 -22.30 14.58
CA PHE A 62 -9.38 -22.11 14.61
C PHE A 62 -8.97 -21.17 15.75
N ASP A 63 -7.76 -21.35 16.27
CA ASP A 63 -7.18 -20.42 17.24
C ASP A 63 -6.81 -19.07 16.60
N GLN A 64 -6.78 -18.01 17.39
CA GLN A 64 -6.65 -16.63 16.91
C GLN A 64 -5.36 -16.39 16.12
N VAL A 65 -4.24 -17.01 16.52
CA VAL A 65 -2.96 -16.89 15.81
C VAL A 65 -3.04 -17.53 14.43
N SER A 66 -3.63 -18.71 14.32
CA SER A 66 -3.88 -19.39 13.04
C SER A 66 -4.82 -18.58 12.15
N ILE A 67 -5.86 -17.95 12.72
CA ILE A 67 -6.77 -17.07 11.97
C ILE A 67 -6.00 -15.92 11.34
N ILE A 68 -5.16 -15.21 12.08
CA ILE A 68 -4.37 -14.08 11.55
C ILE A 68 -3.49 -14.53 10.39
N ILE A 69 -2.72 -15.60 10.59
CA ILE A 69 -1.75 -16.09 9.62
C ILE A 69 -2.46 -16.55 8.35
N LEU A 70 -3.48 -17.41 8.47
CA LEU A 70 -4.20 -17.96 7.33
C LEU A 70 -5.00 -16.88 6.59
N THR A 71 -5.66 -15.97 7.31
CA THR A 71 -6.38 -14.83 6.72
C THR A 71 -5.44 -13.95 5.90
N THR A 72 -4.29 -13.58 6.47
CA THR A 72 -3.30 -12.76 5.77
C THR A 72 -2.73 -13.49 4.56
N LEU A 73 -2.42 -14.79 4.68
CA LEU A 73 -1.92 -15.61 3.58
C LEU A 73 -2.92 -15.70 2.42
N LEU A 74 -4.19 -15.98 2.72
CA LEU A 74 -5.26 -16.05 1.72
C LEU A 74 -5.47 -14.69 1.04
N ALA A 75 -5.50 -13.59 1.81
CA ALA A 75 -5.59 -12.25 1.28
C ALA A 75 -4.42 -11.93 0.33
N VAL A 76 -3.18 -12.28 0.70
CA VAL A 76 -1.98 -12.12 -0.12
C VAL A 76 -2.07 -12.91 -1.42
N ILE A 77 -2.46 -14.18 -1.36
CA ILE A 77 -2.57 -15.03 -2.56
C ILE A 77 -3.64 -14.46 -3.51
N TYR A 78 -4.81 -14.16 -2.99
CA TYR A 78 -5.94 -13.67 -3.80
C TYR A 78 -5.66 -12.30 -4.40
N SER A 79 -5.21 -11.35 -3.62
CA SER A 79 -4.85 -10.01 -4.11
C SER A 79 -3.68 -10.04 -5.10
N SER A 80 -2.72 -10.94 -4.92
CA SER A 80 -1.62 -11.15 -5.87
C SER A 80 -2.13 -11.66 -7.22
N ALA A 81 -3.13 -12.55 -7.21
CA ALA A 81 -3.78 -13.01 -8.44
C ALA A 81 -4.52 -11.87 -9.15
N TYR A 82 -5.24 -11.00 -8.40
CA TYR A 82 -5.85 -9.79 -8.96
C TYR A 82 -4.80 -8.84 -9.53
N GLY A 83 -3.72 -8.56 -8.81
CA GLY A 83 -2.65 -7.70 -9.30
C GLY A 83 -2.00 -8.22 -10.57
N PHE A 84 -1.76 -9.53 -10.67
CA PHE A 84 -1.29 -10.17 -11.88
C PHE A 84 -2.30 -10.03 -13.03
N THR A 85 -3.58 -10.20 -12.76
CA THR A 85 -4.66 -10.08 -13.75
C THR A 85 -4.79 -8.65 -14.26
N VAL A 86 -4.77 -7.66 -13.36
CA VAL A 86 -4.77 -6.23 -13.70
C VAL A 86 -3.58 -5.88 -14.61
N GLU A 87 -2.38 -6.37 -14.28
CA GLU A 87 -1.21 -6.18 -15.14
C GLU A 87 -1.43 -6.77 -16.54
N LYS A 88 -1.97 -7.99 -16.63
CA LYS A 88 -2.18 -8.69 -17.91
C LYS A 88 -3.23 -8.04 -18.78
N ILE A 89 -4.31 -7.56 -18.21
CA ILE A 89 -5.49 -7.05 -18.93
C ILE A 89 -5.36 -5.56 -19.19
N ALA A 90 -5.01 -4.77 -18.15
CA ALA A 90 -5.06 -3.32 -18.21
C ALA A 90 -3.74 -2.66 -18.65
N TYR A 91 -2.59 -3.27 -18.34
CA TYR A 91 -1.29 -2.64 -18.59
C TYR A 91 -0.49 -3.27 -19.71
N LYS A 92 -0.41 -4.59 -19.79
CA LYS A 92 0.41 -5.29 -20.78
C LYS A 92 0.07 -4.94 -22.22
N PRO A 93 -1.23 -4.87 -22.63
CA PRO A 93 -1.60 -4.51 -23.99
C PRO A 93 -1.23 -3.07 -24.37
N LEU A 94 -1.17 -2.17 -23.37
CA LEU A 94 -0.99 -0.73 -23.57
C LEU A 94 0.45 -0.25 -23.35
N ARG A 95 1.41 -1.14 -23.15
CA ARG A 95 2.82 -0.77 -22.85
C ARG A 95 3.52 0.02 -23.96
N HIS A 96 3.06 -0.11 -25.20
CA HIS A 96 3.59 0.61 -26.36
C HIS A 96 2.66 1.75 -26.82
N ALA A 97 1.53 1.96 -26.14
CA ALA A 97 0.60 3.04 -26.40
C ALA A 97 1.08 4.37 -25.79
N PRO A 98 0.55 5.52 -26.20
CA PRO A 98 0.81 6.81 -25.59
C PRO A 98 0.57 6.76 -24.07
N ARG A 99 1.35 7.53 -23.28
CA ARG A 99 1.35 7.50 -21.79
C ARG A 99 -0.05 7.69 -21.17
N LEU A 100 -0.96 8.37 -21.84
CA LEU A 100 -2.34 8.57 -21.36
C LEU A 100 -3.19 7.29 -21.42
N SER A 101 -2.93 6.38 -22.37
CA SER A 101 -3.75 5.16 -22.54
C SER A 101 -3.66 4.21 -21.32
N PRO A 102 -2.48 3.86 -20.82
CA PRO A 102 -2.37 3.08 -19.57
C PRO A 102 -2.96 3.80 -18.37
N LEU A 103 -2.86 5.14 -18.28
CA LEU A 103 -3.43 5.93 -17.20
C LEU A 103 -4.96 5.81 -17.17
N ILE A 104 -5.63 6.02 -18.32
CA ILE A 104 -7.07 5.90 -18.42
C ILE A 104 -7.51 4.46 -18.13
N SER A 105 -6.78 3.46 -18.64
CA SER A 105 -7.04 2.04 -18.35
C SER A 105 -6.93 1.73 -16.86
N ALA A 106 -5.95 2.31 -16.16
CA ALA A 106 -5.77 2.14 -14.73
C ALA A 106 -6.94 2.72 -13.91
N ILE A 107 -7.41 3.91 -14.29
CA ILE A 107 -8.57 4.54 -13.65
C ILE A 107 -9.84 3.72 -13.93
N GLY A 108 -10.03 3.28 -15.20
CA GLY A 108 -11.16 2.42 -15.54
C GLY A 108 -11.15 1.10 -14.78
N MET A 109 -9.98 0.50 -14.59
CA MET A 109 -9.83 -0.73 -13.79
C MET A 109 -10.10 -0.48 -12.30
N SER A 110 -9.68 0.67 -11.75
CA SER A 110 -10.00 1.05 -10.38
C SER A 110 -11.52 1.13 -10.18
N ILE A 111 -12.21 1.89 -11.04
CA ILE A 111 -13.68 2.01 -11.00
C ILE A 111 -14.37 0.64 -11.18
N PHE A 112 -13.85 -0.18 -12.07
CA PHE A 112 -14.37 -1.54 -12.29
C PHE A 112 -14.27 -2.40 -11.03
N LEU A 113 -13.09 -2.46 -10.40
CA LEU A 113 -12.87 -3.26 -9.19
C LEU A 113 -13.69 -2.75 -8.00
N GLN A 114 -13.81 -1.43 -7.85
CA GLN A 114 -14.63 -0.80 -6.82
C GLN A 114 -16.11 -1.21 -6.96
N ASN A 115 -16.67 -1.07 -8.17
CA ASN A 115 -18.06 -1.46 -8.44
C ASN A 115 -18.26 -2.98 -8.41
N TYR A 116 -17.25 -3.76 -8.77
CA TYR A 116 -17.30 -5.21 -8.63
C TYR A 116 -17.49 -5.61 -7.16
N VAL A 117 -16.72 -5.02 -6.24
CA VAL A 117 -16.87 -5.29 -4.80
C VAL A 117 -18.21 -4.77 -4.27
N LEU A 118 -18.63 -3.56 -4.69
CA LEU A 118 -19.93 -3.00 -4.35
C LEU A 118 -21.10 -3.96 -4.71
N LEU A 119 -21.08 -4.51 -5.91
CA LEU A 119 -22.14 -5.41 -6.41
C LEU A 119 -22.05 -6.83 -5.83
N ALA A 120 -20.81 -7.30 -5.58
CA ALA A 120 -20.59 -8.66 -5.05
C ALA A 120 -20.81 -8.77 -3.54
N GLN A 121 -20.65 -7.66 -2.81
CA GLN A 121 -20.79 -7.63 -1.34
C GLN A 121 -21.97 -6.73 -0.93
N THR A 122 -21.70 -5.46 -0.60
CA THR A 122 -22.71 -4.49 -0.20
C THR A 122 -22.19 -3.06 -0.34
N SER A 123 -23.10 -2.09 -0.33
CA SER A 123 -22.78 -0.68 -0.19
C SER A 123 -22.50 -0.25 1.25
N ASP A 124 -22.89 -1.07 2.23
CA ASP A 124 -22.83 -0.73 3.65
C ASP A 124 -21.43 -0.99 4.24
N PHE A 125 -21.19 -0.42 5.41
CA PHE A 125 -20.02 -0.75 6.20
C PHE A 125 -20.18 -2.15 6.79
N LEU A 126 -19.21 -3.01 6.54
CA LEU A 126 -19.15 -4.35 7.12
C LEU A 126 -18.22 -4.36 8.33
N PRO A 127 -18.64 -4.90 9.48
CA PRO A 127 -17.79 -5.06 10.64
C PRO A 127 -16.67 -6.06 10.33
N PHE A 128 -15.46 -5.71 10.72
CA PHE A 128 -14.28 -6.59 10.58
C PHE A 128 -13.89 -7.10 11.97
N PRO A 129 -13.65 -8.41 12.15
CA PRO A 129 -13.27 -8.95 13.46
C PRO A 129 -11.90 -8.42 13.89
N ALA A 130 -11.72 -8.15 15.18
CA ALA A 130 -10.42 -7.84 15.75
C ALA A 130 -9.54 -9.10 15.71
N LEU A 131 -8.62 -9.16 14.75
CA LEU A 131 -7.74 -10.31 14.57
C LEU A 131 -6.60 -10.33 15.57
N ILE A 132 -6.11 -9.15 15.95
CA ILE A 132 -4.92 -9.00 16.79
C ILE A 132 -5.35 -9.13 18.25
N PRO A 133 -4.84 -10.16 18.97
CA PRO A 133 -5.16 -10.34 20.38
C PRO A 133 -4.53 -9.24 21.23
N GLU A 134 -5.14 -8.92 22.35
CA GLU A 134 -4.52 -8.15 23.40
C GLU A 134 -3.45 -9.02 24.09
N PHE A 135 -2.24 -8.51 24.16
CA PHE A 135 -1.15 -9.23 24.80
C PHE A 135 -1.06 -8.82 26.27
N GLU A 136 -1.25 -9.76 27.21
CA GLU A 136 -1.17 -9.52 28.67
C GLU A 136 0.13 -8.80 29.08
N PHE A 137 1.27 -9.15 28.45
CA PHE A 137 2.55 -8.50 28.74
C PHE A 137 2.61 -7.03 28.29
N TRP A 138 1.70 -6.61 27.38
CA TRP A 138 1.62 -5.26 26.82
C TRP A 138 0.56 -4.38 27.51
N GLU A 139 -0.29 -4.98 28.32
CA GLU A 139 -1.38 -4.29 29.04
C GLU A 139 -0.93 -3.02 29.77
N PRO A 140 0.24 -2.99 30.48
CA PRO A 140 0.71 -1.77 31.16
C PRO A 140 1.00 -0.59 30.22
N TYR A 141 1.23 -0.85 28.93
CA TYR A 141 1.58 0.15 27.92
C TYR A 141 0.45 0.43 26.92
N SER A 142 -0.67 -0.30 27.03
CA SER A 142 -1.80 -0.25 26.07
C SER A 142 -2.48 1.12 26.00
N HIS A 143 -2.35 1.95 27.06
CA HIS A 143 -2.87 3.32 27.11
C HIS A 143 -2.07 4.29 26.22
N ILE A 144 -0.84 3.96 25.81
CA ILE A 144 0.02 4.78 24.94
C ILE A 144 0.03 4.22 23.51
N LEU A 145 0.13 2.90 23.37
CA LEU A 145 0.22 2.20 22.10
C LEU A 145 -0.55 0.87 22.18
N ASN A 146 -1.62 0.74 21.40
CA ASN A 146 -2.41 -0.47 21.38
C ASN A 146 -1.65 -1.64 20.74
N ALA A 147 -2.01 -2.88 21.10
CA ALA A 147 -1.38 -4.08 20.54
C ALA A 147 -1.49 -4.13 19.00
N SER A 148 -2.62 -3.69 18.43
CA SER A 148 -2.82 -3.59 16.98
C SER A 148 -1.86 -2.61 16.32
N GLU A 149 -1.62 -1.45 16.92
CA GLU A 149 -0.68 -0.43 16.42
C GLU A 149 0.75 -0.95 16.44
N LEU A 150 1.15 -1.62 17.52
CA LEU A 150 2.47 -2.26 17.63
C LEU A 150 2.68 -3.28 16.51
N VAL A 151 1.69 -4.16 16.28
CA VAL A 151 1.75 -5.17 15.20
C VAL A 151 1.84 -4.52 13.83
N ILE A 152 1.11 -3.44 13.58
CA ILE A 152 1.18 -2.68 12.32
C ILE A 152 2.58 -2.11 12.11
N LEU A 153 3.15 -1.44 13.11
CA LEU A 153 4.50 -0.86 13.05
C LEU A 153 5.57 -1.93 12.78
N LEU A 154 5.50 -3.04 13.51
CA LEU A 154 6.44 -4.16 13.36
C LEU A 154 6.30 -4.81 11.98
N THR A 155 5.07 -5.13 11.57
CA THR A 155 4.82 -5.76 10.27
C THR A 155 5.29 -4.88 9.12
N THR A 156 5.00 -3.58 9.15
CA THR A 156 5.45 -2.63 8.14
C THR A 156 6.97 -2.56 8.08
N THR A 157 7.64 -2.50 9.23
CA THR A 157 9.10 -2.48 9.29
C THR A 157 9.69 -3.77 8.73
N ILE A 158 9.15 -4.93 9.10
CA ILE A 158 9.58 -6.23 8.58
C ILE A 158 9.38 -6.29 7.07
N MET A 159 8.20 -5.89 6.57
CA MET A 159 7.91 -5.92 5.13
C MET A 159 8.81 -4.98 4.34
N MET A 160 9.12 -3.79 4.86
CA MET A 160 10.09 -2.86 4.26
C MET A 160 11.48 -3.48 4.18
N VAL A 161 11.95 -4.11 5.27
CA VAL A 161 13.26 -4.79 5.30
C VAL A 161 13.28 -5.96 4.32
N VAL A 162 12.28 -6.84 4.35
CA VAL A 162 12.15 -7.98 3.44
C VAL A 162 12.15 -7.52 1.98
N LEU A 163 11.35 -6.51 1.65
CA LEU A 163 11.30 -5.95 0.30
C LEU A 163 12.66 -5.40 -0.14
N THR A 164 13.33 -4.65 0.74
CA THR A 164 14.67 -4.10 0.47
C THR A 164 15.68 -5.21 0.23
N LEU A 165 15.65 -6.29 1.02
CA LEU A 165 16.50 -7.47 0.86
C LEU A 165 16.20 -8.19 -0.46
N ILE A 166 14.93 -8.38 -0.81
CA ILE A 166 14.51 -8.98 -2.09
C ILE A 166 15.10 -8.18 -3.25
N ILE A 167 14.91 -6.85 -3.25
CA ILE A 167 15.35 -5.98 -4.34
C ILE A 167 16.88 -5.90 -4.39
N LYS A 168 17.57 -5.87 -3.25
CA LYS A 168 19.02 -5.68 -3.20
C LYS A 168 19.80 -6.97 -3.50
N PHE A 169 19.36 -8.11 -3.00
CA PHE A 169 20.17 -9.33 -2.98
C PHE A 169 19.67 -10.45 -3.89
N THR A 170 18.38 -10.48 -4.27
CA THR A 170 17.84 -11.59 -5.08
C THR A 170 18.08 -11.42 -6.58
N ARG A 171 17.98 -12.53 -7.34
CA ARG A 171 18.03 -12.53 -8.81
C ARG A 171 16.91 -11.69 -9.42
N ILE A 172 15.71 -11.78 -8.85
CA ILE A 172 14.53 -10.99 -9.27
C ILE A 172 14.79 -9.51 -9.02
N GLY A 173 15.32 -9.13 -7.86
CA GLY A 173 15.66 -7.74 -7.55
C GLY A 173 16.76 -7.17 -8.46
N LYS A 174 17.76 -7.97 -8.85
CA LYS A 174 18.76 -7.57 -9.85
C LYS A 174 18.10 -7.31 -11.21
N ALA A 175 17.19 -8.19 -11.64
CA ALA A 175 16.45 -8.03 -12.89
C ALA A 175 15.53 -6.80 -12.85
N MET A 176 14.86 -6.53 -11.70
CA MET A 176 14.06 -5.32 -11.49
C MET A 176 14.90 -4.05 -11.65
N ARG A 177 16.07 -3.96 -10.99
CA ARG A 177 16.95 -2.79 -11.11
C ARG A 177 17.49 -2.61 -12.52
N ALA A 178 17.89 -3.69 -13.21
CA ALA A 178 18.33 -3.61 -14.60
C ALA A 178 17.21 -3.10 -15.52
N THR A 179 15.97 -3.61 -15.34
CA THR A 179 14.80 -3.18 -16.12
C THR A 179 14.42 -1.72 -15.84
N ALA A 180 14.57 -1.27 -14.58
CA ALA A 180 14.32 0.11 -14.18
C ALA A 180 15.35 1.09 -14.77
N GLN A 181 16.58 0.63 -15.00
CA GLN A 181 17.65 1.46 -15.56
C GLN A 181 17.54 1.59 -17.08
N ASP A 182 17.38 0.48 -17.79
CA ASP A 182 17.20 0.45 -19.25
C ASP A 182 16.52 -0.86 -19.65
N ARG A 183 15.28 -0.78 -20.15
CA ARG A 183 14.49 -1.96 -20.56
C ARG A 183 15.08 -2.63 -21.81
N ALA A 184 15.58 -1.84 -22.77
CA ALA A 184 16.11 -2.37 -24.02
C ALA A 184 17.40 -3.14 -23.74
N MET A 185 18.30 -2.56 -22.97
CA MET A 185 19.54 -3.21 -22.56
C MET A 185 19.29 -4.44 -21.68
N ALA A 186 18.33 -4.38 -20.76
CA ALA A 186 17.95 -5.54 -19.95
C ALA A 186 17.49 -6.72 -20.81
N MET A 187 16.69 -6.48 -21.88
CA MET A 187 16.29 -7.51 -22.82
C MET A 187 17.47 -8.10 -23.58
N LEU A 188 18.44 -7.28 -24.00
CA LEU A 188 19.62 -7.75 -24.74
C LEU A 188 20.51 -8.66 -23.91
N VAL A 189 20.58 -8.46 -22.59
CA VAL A 189 21.33 -9.34 -21.68
C VAL A 189 20.48 -10.53 -21.16
N GLY A 190 19.33 -10.81 -21.78
CA GLY A 190 18.49 -11.98 -21.50
C GLY A 190 17.49 -11.84 -20.35
N VAL A 191 17.26 -10.63 -19.83
CA VAL A 191 16.22 -10.40 -18.82
C VAL A 191 14.83 -10.41 -19.47
N ASN A 192 13.95 -11.26 -18.98
CA ASN A 192 12.54 -11.26 -19.40
C ASN A 192 11.78 -10.12 -18.71
N VAL A 193 11.79 -8.93 -19.33
CA VAL A 193 11.14 -7.71 -18.81
C VAL A 193 9.66 -7.92 -18.51
N ASN A 194 8.95 -8.70 -19.32
CA ASN A 194 7.54 -9.00 -19.06
C ASN A 194 7.33 -9.74 -17.74
N ARG A 195 8.18 -10.74 -17.46
CA ARG A 195 8.12 -11.48 -16.20
C ARG A 195 8.49 -10.61 -15.01
N VAL A 196 9.47 -9.72 -15.16
CA VAL A 196 9.87 -8.78 -14.12
C VAL A 196 8.70 -7.87 -13.76
N ILE A 197 8.02 -7.29 -14.74
CA ILE A 197 6.88 -6.40 -14.51
C ILE A 197 5.74 -7.16 -13.81
N SER A 198 5.36 -8.35 -14.30
CA SER A 198 4.29 -9.15 -13.66
C SER A 198 4.63 -9.49 -12.21
N MET A 199 5.88 -9.85 -11.91
CA MET A 199 6.33 -10.14 -10.53
C MET A 199 6.30 -8.89 -9.64
N THR A 200 6.58 -7.72 -10.21
CA THR A 200 6.47 -6.44 -9.46
C THR A 200 5.03 -6.16 -9.05
N PHE A 201 4.06 -6.39 -9.94
CA PHE A 201 2.64 -6.27 -9.59
C PHE A 201 2.22 -7.27 -8.51
N VAL A 202 2.67 -8.52 -8.61
CA VAL A 202 2.39 -9.56 -7.61
C VAL A 202 2.93 -9.15 -6.23
N ILE A 203 4.20 -8.72 -6.15
CA ILE A 203 4.81 -8.31 -4.87
C ILE A 203 4.12 -7.06 -4.31
N GLY A 204 3.86 -6.05 -5.15
CA GLY A 204 3.14 -4.86 -4.73
C GLY A 204 1.74 -5.18 -4.19
N SER A 205 1.01 -6.07 -4.88
CA SER A 205 -0.32 -6.53 -4.45
C SER A 205 -0.28 -7.32 -3.14
N ALA A 206 0.76 -8.12 -2.92
CA ALA A 206 0.97 -8.81 -1.66
C ALA A 206 1.14 -7.82 -0.48
N LEU A 207 1.93 -6.76 -0.67
CA LEU A 207 2.11 -5.71 0.33
C LEU A 207 0.81 -4.95 0.60
N ALA A 208 0.06 -4.61 -0.46
CA ALA A 208 -1.24 -3.97 -0.33
C ALA A 208 -2.24 -4.84 0.44
N ALA A 209 -2.27 -6.15 0.19
CA ALA A 209 -3.14 -7.08 0.89
C ALA A 209 -2.85 -7.15 2.40
N VAL A 210 -1.55 -7.20 2.77
CA VAL A 210 -1.15 -7.16 4.19
C VAL A 210 -1.65 -5.87 4.84
N GLY A 211 -1.43 -4.71 4.18
CA GLY A 211 -1.95 -3.42 4.65
C GLY A 211 -3.48 -3.43 4.79
N GLY A 212 -4.20 -4.02 3.82
CA GLY A 212 -5.66 -4.12 3.83
C GLY A 212 -6.21 -4.91 5.02
N VAL A 213 -5.62 -6.07 5.33
CA VAL A 213 -6.02 -6.89 6.48
C VAL A 213 -5.72 -6.19 7.80
N LEU A 214 -4.53 -5.58 7.91
CA LEU A 214 -4.10 -4.89 9.14
C LEU A 214 -4.99 -3.70 9.47
N ILE A 215 -5.27 -2.83 8.47
CA ILE A 215 -6.12 -1.66 8.72
C ILE A 215 -7.56 -2.05 8.99
N ALA A 216 -8.09 -3.05 8.27
CA ALA A 216 -9.43 -3.54 8.47
C ALA A 216 -9.63 -4.07 9.90
N SER A 217 -8.64 -4.81 10.42
CA SER A 217 -8.61 -5.28 11.80
C SER A 217 -8.44 -4.15 12.82
N HIS A 218 -7.69 -3.09 12.48
CA HIS A 218 -7.46 -1.94 13.35
C HIS A 218 -8.66 -1.00 13.44
N ILE A 219 -9.29 -0.68 12.29
CA ILE A 219 -10.47 0.19 12.24
C ILE A 219 -11.74 -0.56 12.68
N GLY A 220 -11.78 -1.89 12.50
CA GLY A 220 -12.92 -2.73 12.85
C GLY A 220 -14.08 -2.67 11.85
N GLN A 221 -13.92 -1.99 10.72
CA GLN A 221 -14.94 -1.94 9.65
C GLN A 221 -14.31 -1.66 8.29
N ILE A 222 -14.97 -2.14 7.23
CA ILE A 222 -14.57 -1.92 5.85
C ILE A 222 -15.77 -1.57 4.98
N ASN A 223 -15.51 -0.85 3.89
CA ASN A 223 -16.48 -0.57 2.85
C ASN A 223 -15.84 -0.68 1.46
N PHE A 224 -16.65 -0.66 0.41
CA PHE A 224 -16.19 -0.76 -0.98
C PHE A 224 -15.35 0.45 -1.45
N TYR A 225 -15.32 1.54 -0.70
CA TYR A 225 -14.61 2.77 -1.07
C TYR A 225 -13.25 2.92 -0.37
N ILE A 226 -12.92 2.02 0.57
CA ILE A 226 -11.69 2.10 1.37
C ILE A 226 -10.42 2.08 0.49
N GLY A 227 -10.47 1.38 -0.64
CA GLY A 227 -9.35 1.27 -1.58
C GLY A 227 -9.01 2.58 -2.28
N PHE A 228 -10.01 3.31 -2.71
CA PHE A 228 -9.84 4.58 -3.41
C PHE A 228 -9.18 5.62 -2.50
N ILE A 229 -9.71 5.82 -1.30
CA ILE A 229 -9.18 6.79 -0.32
C ILE A 229 -7.75 6.43 0.08
N ALA A 230 -7.52 5.18 0.52
CA ALA A 230 -6.20 4.72 0.92
C ALA A 230 -5.20 4.76 -0.26
N GLY A 231 -5.67 4.44 -1.47
CA GLY A 231 -4.88 4.51 -2.69
C GLY A 231 -4.39 5.92 -3.00
N ILE A 232 -5.25 6.94 -2.96
CA ILE A 232 -4.86 8.33 -3.21
C ILE A 232 -3.90 8.82 -2.12
N LYS A 233 -4.18 8.54 -0.84
CA LYS A 233 -3.29 8.93 0.27
C LYS A 233 -1.91 8.26 0.15
N ALA A 234 -1.85 6.98 -0.15
CA ALA A 234 -0.60 6.27 -0.35
C ALA A 234 0.16 6.73 -1.61
N PHE A 235 -0.55 7.07 -2.68
CA PHE A 235 0.06 7.71 -3.85
C PHE A 235 0.66 9.07 -3.48
N THR A 236 -0.10 9.90 -2.75
CA THR A 236 0.39 11.18 -2.20
C THR A 236 1.67 10.97 -1.39
N ALA A 237 1.68 9.99 -0.50
CA ALA A 237 2.83 9.64 0.32
C ALA A 237 4.04 9.19 -0.54
N ALA A 238 3.81 8.38 -1.58
CA ALA A 238 4.87 7.96 -2.50
C ALA A 238 5.47 9.13 -3.28
N VAL A 239 4.63 10.07 -3.75
CA VAL A 239 5.07 11.28 -4.45
C VAL A 239 5.84 12.20 -3.51
N LEU A 240 5.32 12.43 -2.31
CA LEU A 240 5.95 13.22 -1.26
C LEU A 240 7.33 12.66 -0.89
N GLY A 241 7.45 11.35 -0.77
CA GLY A 241 8.71 10.68 -0.49
C GLY A 241 9.70 10.69 -1.65
N GLY A 242 9.21 10.76 -2.88
CA GLY A 242 9.97 10.64 -4.13
C GLY A 242 9.74 9.30 -4.80
N VAL A 243 8.94 9.31 -5.87
CA VAL A 243 8.51 8.10 -6.58
C VAL A 243 9.72 7.33 -7.11
N GLY A 244 9.73 6.00 -6.91
CA GLY A 244 10.86 5.13 -7.27
C GLY A 244 11.89 4.93 -6.16
N SER A 245 11.79 5.66 -5.04
CA SER A 245 12.67 5.49 -3.86
C SER A 245 11.92 4.76 -2.74
N ILE A 246 12.32 3.52 -2.41
CA ILE A 246 11.73 2.73 -1.33
C ILE A 246 11.82 3.47 0.02
N PRO A 247 13.01 3.93 0.48
CA PRO A 247 13.08 4.69 1.72
C PRO A 247 12.33 6.01 1.62
N GLY A 248 12.25 6.62 0.42
CA GLY A 248 11.46 7.81 0.18
C GLY A 248 9.98 7.56 0.41
N ALA A 249 9.40 6.51 -0.17
CA ALA A 249 8.00 6.17 0.01
C ALA A 249 7.64 5.96 1.49
N VAL A 250 8.50 5.30 2.27
CA VAL A 250 8.28 5.10 3.71
C VAL A 250 8.34 6.42 4.46
N LEU A 251 9.36 7.26 4.23
CA LEU A 251 9.45 8.57 4.88
C LEU A 251 8.28 9.48 4.51
N GLY A 252 7.88 9.51 3.23
CA GLY A 252 6.74 10.27 2.78
C GLY A 252 5.43 9.82 3.45
N SER A 253 5.27 8.50 3.63
CA SER A 253 4.12 7.93 4.32
C SER A 253 4.10 8.29 5.81
N MET A 254 5.25 8.25 6.48
CA MET A 254 5.35 8.67 7.88
C MET A 254 5.05 10.16 8.06
N VAL A 255 5.59 11.01 7.18
CA VAL A 255 5.31 12.45 7.22
C VAL A 255 3.82 12.72 6.96
N LEU A 256 3.20 12.03 5.99
CA LEU A 256 1.78 12.17 5.71
C LEU A 256 0.93 11.74 6.91
N GLY A 257 1.18 10.53 7.46
CA GLY A 257 0.44 10.00 8.61
C GLY A 257 0.55 10.88 9.86
N LEU A 258 1.75 11.42 10.14
CA LEU A 258 1.95 12.37 11.22
C LEU A 258 1.18 13.67 10.98
N THR A 259 1.22 14.21 9.75
CA THR A 259 0.48 15.42 9.41
C THR A 259 -1.02 15.24 9.60
N GLU A 260 -1.58 14.12 9.13
CA GLU A 260 -2.99 13.79 9.32
C GLU A 260 -3.34 13.63 10.80
N SER A 261 -2.55 12.91 11.57
CA SER A 261 -2.80 12.69 12.99
C SER A 261 -2.79 14.01 13.79
N PHE A 262 -1.80 14.86 13.55
CA PHE A 262 -1.75 16.16 14.22
C PHE A 262 -2.85 17.10 13.73
N ALA A 263 -3.20 17.09 12.44
CA ALA A 263 -4.30 17.86 11.91
C ALA A 263 -5.64 17.45 12.54
N THR A 264 -5.89 16.15 12.64
CA THR A 264 -7.09 15.59 13.28
C THR A 264 -7.16 15.95 14.76
N GLY A 265 -6.03 15.82 15.49
CA GLY A 265 -6.01 16.04 16.94
C GLY A 265 -6.02 17.50 17.38
N TYR A 266 -5.40 18.41 16.61
CA TYR A 266 -5.29 19.82 17.00
C TYR A 266 -6.22 20.77 16.25
N VAL A 267 -6.72 20.38 15.08
CA VAL A 267 -7.59 21.22 14.25
C VAL A 267 -8.99 20.63 14.13
N SER A 268 -9.17 19.63 13.29
CA SER A 268 -10.43 18.89 13.10
C SER A 268 -10.22 17.70 12.18
N SER A 269 -10.96 16.62 12.44
CA SER A 269 -11.02 15.45 11.57
C SER A 269 -11.56 15.76 10.16
N ASP A 270 -12.43 16.76 10.04
CA ASP A 270 -13.08 17.13 8.78
C ASP A 270 -12.08 17.72 7.76
N TYR A 271 -10.94 18.23 8.24
CA TYR A 271 -9.90 18.83 7.41
C TYR A 271 -8.68 17.93 7.20
N GLU A 272 -8.73 16.68 7.63
CA GLU A 272 -7.61 15.73 7.52
C GLU A 272 -7.07 15.64 6.09
N ASP A 273 -7.97 15.44 5.11
CA ASP A 273 -7.61 15.34 3.70
C ASP A 273 -7.06 16.65 3.12
N VAL A 274 -7.57 17.80 3.60
CA VAL A 274 -7.07 19.11 3.17
C VAL A 274 -5.60 19.28 3.56
N PHE A 275 -5.22 18.92 4.78
CA PHE A 275 -3.82 18.98 5.23
C PHE A 275 -2.93 18.00 4.45
N ALA A 276 -3.42 16.78 4.17
CA ALA A 276 -2.70 15.79 3.40
C ALA A 276 -2.38 16.29 1.99
N PHE A 277 -3.38 16.82 1.28
CA PHE A 277 -3.20 17.32 -0.09
C PHE A 277 -2.49 18.67 -0.14
N ALA A 278 -2.69 19.56 0.83
CA ALA A 278 -1.92 20.81 0.95
C ALA A 278 -0.43 20.52 1.11
N LEU A 279 -0.06 19.54 1.94
CA LEU A 279 1.32 19.10 2.11
C LEU A 279 1.91 18.57 0.78
N LEU A 280 1.13 17.79 0.02
CA LEU A 280 1.55 17.34 -1.31
C LEU A 280 1.86 18.51 -2.24
N VAL A 281 0.93 19.49 -2.33
CA VAL A 281 1.10 20.64 -3.20
C VAL A 281 2.33 21.47 -2.79
N ILE A 282 2.51 21.73 -1.50
CA ILE A 282 3.66 22.45 -0.97
C ILE A 282 4.97 21.74 -1.38
N ILE A 283 5.05 20.43 -1.16
CA ILE A 283 6.27 19.69 -1.49
C ILE A 283 6.53 19.68 -3.00
N LEU A 284 5.50 19.49 -3.83
CA LEU A 284 5.67 19.52 -5.28
C LEU A 284 6.15 20.88 -5.81
N ILE A 285 5.74 21.99 -5.16
CA ILE A 285 6.21 23.33 -5.52
C ILE A 285 7.69 23.52 -5.14
N PHE A 286 8.08 23.13 -3.92
CA PHE A 286 9.43 23.39 -3.41
C PHE A 286 10.45 22.28 -3.73
N ARG A 287 9.99 21.01 -3.83
CA ARG A 287 10.79 19.82 -4.14
C ARG A 287 10.05 18.87 -5.08
N PRO A 288 9.99 19.17 -6.38
CA PRO A 288 9.25 18.36 -7.36
C PRO A 288 9.74 16.90 -7.47
N ALA A 289 10.98 16.62 -7.05
CA ALA A 289 11.49 15.24 -6.97
C ALA A 289 11.07 14.49 -5.70
N GLY A 290 10.35 15.12 -4.76
CA GLY A 290 10.05 14.59 -3.44
C GLY A 290 11.23 14.69 -2.46
N LEU A 291 11.04 14.15 -1.25
CA LEU A 291 12.04 14.25 -0.16
C LEU A 291 13.34 13.52 -0.48
N LEU A 292 13.28 12.30 -1.02
CA LEU A 292 14.41 11.43 -1.37
C LEU A 292 14.41 10.98 -2.84
N GLY A 293 13.68 11.67 -3.70
CA GLY A 293 13.67 11.42 -5.14
C GLY A 293 14.99 11.86 -5.80
N ARG A 294 15.37 11.18 -6.88
CA ARG A 294 16.50 11.59 -7.69
C ARG A 294 16.03 12.61 -8.72
N SER A 295 16.69 13.77 -8.79
CA SER A 295 16.47 14.69 -9.90
C SER A 295 17.00 14.02 -11.17
N THR A 296 16.12 13.58 -12.04
CA THR A 296 16.50 13.22 -13.41
C THR A 296 16.80 14.51 -14.16
N THR A 297 18.05 14.90 -14.21
CA THR A 297 18.51 15.84 -15.22
C THR A 297 18.30 15.18 -16.58
N GLN A 298 17.24 15.57 -17.28
CA GLN A 298 17.12 15.24 -18.69
C GLN A 298 18.34 15.82 -19.37
N LYS A 299 19.27 14.96 -19.78
CA LYS A 299 20.27 15.34 -20.77
C LYS A 299 19.49 15.59 -22.06
N VAL A 300 19.37 16.86 -22.42
CA VAL A 300 18.90 17.32 -23.73
C VAL A 300 19.91 16.87 -24.79
#